data_609f901dfeb2b2fbe6938dca946fe13b
#
_entry.id   609f901dfeb2b2fbe6938dca946fe13b
#
_cell.length_a   1.000
_cell.length_b   1.000
_cell.length_c   1.000
_cell.angle_alpha   90.00
_cell.angle_beta   90.00
_cell.angle_gamma   90.00
#
_symmetry.space_group_name_H-M   'P 1'
#
loop_
_entity.id
_entity.type
_entity.pdbx_description
1 polymer ?
#
loop_
_entity_poly.entity_id
_entity_poly.type
_entity_poly.pdbx_seq_one_letter_code
_entity_poly.pdbx_strand_id
1 'polypeptide(L)'
;MLNGKHLIAGEWVGGGATFTSTPASGAGQVFASGGAAEVDRAVQAAEAAFWSYSALTRAERAAFLERIADEIEARGAELTAIGSAETGLPTARLEGERGRTTGQLRLFARHILSEAFLDLRHDAALPDRQPLPRPDIRLMQRPVGPVAVFGASNFPLAFSTAGGDTASALAAGCPVVVKGHPAHPGTGEIVAQAVAAAVAACGVHPGVFSLIQGVGNDLGVALVTHPLITAVGFTGSLAGGRALFDLCARRDVPI
;
A
#
# COMPACT_ATOMS: atom_id res chain seq x y z
N MET A 1 8.66 6.23 18.61
CA MET A 1 7.67 5.89 19.69
C MET A 1 6.31 5.69 19.02
N LEU A 2 5.62 4.60 19.34
CA LEU A 2 4.28 4.32 18.81
C LEU A 2 3.26 5.30 19.39
N ASN A 3 2.32 5.73 18.56
CA ASN A 3 1.20 6.59 18.96
C ASN A 3 -0.16 5.87 18.95
N GLY A 4 -0.22 4.65 18.37
CA GLY A 4 -1.40 3.81 18.31
C GLY A 4 -2.53 4.34 17.41
N LYS A 5 -2.23 5.25 16.47
CA LYS A 5 -3.21 5.94 15.63
C LYS A 5 -3.22 5.41 14.19
N HIS A 6 -4.24 5.81 13.44
CA HIS A 6 -4.24 5.70 11.99
C HIS A 6 -3.33 6.78 11.38
N LEU A 7 -2.71 6.48 10.26
CA LEU A 7 -2.12 7.50 9.37
C LEU A 7 -3.09 7.73 8.20
N ILE A 8 -3.68 8.92 8.12
CA ILE A 8 -4.60 9.28 7.03
C ILE A 8 -4.16 10.62 6.44
N ALA A 9 -3.81 10.63 5.17
CA ALA A 9 -3.39 11.84 4.45
C ALA A 9 -2.27 12.63 5.16
N GLY A 10 -1.28 11.94 5.73
CA GLY A 10 -0.16 12.54 6.45
C GLY A 10 -0.45 12.90 7.91
N GLU A 11 -1.69 12.75 8.37
CA GLU A 11 -2.10 13.05 9.75
C GLU A 11 -2.27 11.78 10.59
N TRP A 12 -1.81 11.83 11.85
CA TRP A 12 -2.05 10.77 12.82
C TRP A 12 -3.39 10.99 13.52
N VAL A 13 -4.38 10.18 13.16
CA VAL A 13 -5.77 10.30 13.62
C VAL A 13 -6.07 9.20 14.62
N GLY A 14 -6.53 9.59 15.80
CA GLY A 14 -7.01 8.68 16.84
C GLY A 14 -8.42 9.04 17.26
N GLY A 15 -8.96 8.29 18.20
CA GLY A 15 -10.31 8.46 18.74
C GLY A 15 -11.26 7.34 18.30
N GLY A 16 -12.47 7.30 18.86
CA GLY A 16 -13.41 6.21 18.61
C GLY A 16 -13.03 4.88 19.28
N ALA A 17 -13.31 3.79 18.59
CA ALA A 17 -13.02 2.45 19.10
C ALA A 17 -11.51 2.19 19.15
N THR A 18 -11.09 1.31 20.08
CA THR A 18 -9.70 0.89 20.21
C THR A 18 -9.62 -0.63 20.37
N PHE A 19 -8.43 -1.17 20.14
CA PHE A 19 -8.09 -2.54 20.49
C PHE A 19 -6.72 -2.59 21.16
N THR A 20 -6.50 -3.62 21.95
CA THR A 20 -5.20 -3.89 22.57
C THR A 20 -4.50 -4.99 21.77
N SER A 21 -3.25 -4.77 21.35
CA SER A 21 -2.45 -5.79 20.69
C SER A 21 -2.14 -6.95 21.64
N THR A 22 -1.93 -8.14 21.07
CA THR A 22 -1.58 -9.36 21.82
C THR A 22 -0.19 -9.84 21.36
N PRO A 23 0.88 -9.15 21.80
CA PRO A 23 2.23 -9.49 21.37
C PRO A 23 2.64 -10.87 21.94
N ALA A 24 3.59 -11.54 21.26
CA ALA A 24 4.20 -12.78 21.72
C ALA A 24 5.01 -12.57 23.01
N SER A 25 5.52 -11.37 23.25
CA SER A 25 6.23 -11.00 24.49
C SER A 25 5.99 -9.53 24.86
N GLY A 26 6.03 -9.24 26.16
CA GLY A 26 5.77 -7.92 26.69
C GLY A 26 4.27 -7.61 26.87
N ALA A 27 3.97 -6.36 27.20
CA ALA A 27 2.59 -5.91 27.40
C ALA A 27 1.95 -5.47 26.08
N GLY A 28 0.66 -5.75 25.93
CA GLY A 28 -0.13 -5.24 24.81
C GLY A 28 -0.22 -3.72 24.85
N GLN A 29 -0.24 -3.11 23.68
CA GLN A 29 -0.40 -1.67 23.48
C GLN A 29 -1.76 -1.36 22.85
N VAL A 30 -2.29 -0.18 23.17
CA VAL A 30 -3.61 0.26 22.66
C VAL A 30 -3.44 0.94 21.31
N PHE A 31 -4.23 0.50 20.34
CA PHE A 31 -4.33 1.06 19.00
C PHE A 31 -5.75 1.49 18.69
N ALA A 32 -5.91 2.51 17.87
CA ALA A 32 -7.19 2.89 17.30
C ALA A 32 -7.75 1.75 16.42
N SER A 33 -9.07 1.59 16.43
CA SER A 33 -9.78 0.64 15.56
C SER A 33 -10.69 1.42 14.62
N GLY A 34 -10.30 1.48 13.34
CA GLY A 34 -11.04 2.21 12.32
C GLY A 34 -12.32 1.51 11.90
N GLY A 35 -13.21 2.28 11.32
CA GLY A 35 -14.47 1.86 10.72
C GLY A 35 -14.68 2.49 9.35
N ALA A 36 -15.94 2.54 8.92
CA ALA A 36 -16.31 3.07 7.60
C ALA A 36 -15.92 4.55 7.41
N ALA A 37 -15.97 5.35 8.48
CA ALA A 37 -15.62 6.78 8.41
C ALA A 37 -14.13 7.01 8.14
N GLU A 38 -13.25 6.26 8.81
CA GLU A 38 -11.80 6.32 8.58
C GLU A 38 -11.44 5.78 7.19
N VAL A 39 -12.14 4.74 6.72
CA VAL A 39 -12.01 4.23 5.36
C VAL A 39 -12.39 5.29 4.35
N ASP A 40 -13.57 5.89 4.48
CA ASP A 40 -14.03 6.93 3.56
C ASP A 40 -13.03 8.09 3.48
N ARG A 41 -12.60 8.62 4.65
CA ARG A 41 -11.60 9.70 4.71
C ARG A 41 -10.29 9.32 4.02
N ALA A 42 -9.78 8.12 4.23
CA ALA A 42 -8.51 7.67 3.64
C ALA A 42 -8.63 7.47 2.13
N VAL A 43 -9.74 6.88 1.67
CA VAL A 43 -9.96 6.64 0.24
C VAL A 43 -10.22 7.92 -0.53
N GLN A 44 -10.97 8.87 0.04
CA GLN A 44 -11.15 10.21 -0.53
C GLN A 44 -9.81 10.95 -0.66
N ALA A 45 -8.94 10.83 0.34
CA ALA A 45 -7.60 11.43 0.28
C ALA A 45 -6.72 10.74 -0.78
N ALA A 46 -6.84 9.42 -0.94
CA ALA A 46 -6.13 8.68 -1.99
C ALA A 46 -6.61 9.07 -3.39
N GLU A 47 -7.91 9.24 -3.59
CA GLU A 47 -8.48 9.74 -4.85
C GLU A 47 -7.98 11.17 -5.16
N ALA A 48 -7.98 12.06 -4.17
CA ALA A 48 -7.45 13.41 -4.34
C ALA A 48 -5.97 13.43 -4.71
N ALA A 49 -5.18 12.48 -4.18
CA ALA A 49 -3.76 12.34 -4.48
C ALA A 49 -3.51 11.73 -5.89
N PHE A 50 -4.44 10.95 -6.41
CA PHE A 50 -4.23 10.13 -7.60
C PHE A 50 -3.76 10.94 -8.80
N TRP A 51 -4.41 12.05 -9.09
CA TRP A 51 -4.10 12.85 -10.29
C TRP A 51 -2.68 13.41 -10.26
N SER A 52 -2.25 13.99 -9.13
CA SER A 52 -0.90 14.52 -8.98
C SER A 52 0.15 13.41 -8.93
N TYR A 53 -0.13 12.32 -8.21
CA TYR A 53 0.80 11.20 -8.06
C TYR A 53 1.00 10.42 -9.36
N SER A 54 -0.06 10.12 -10.08
CA SER A 54 -0.01 9.41 -11.36
C SER A 54 0.70 10.22 -12.46
N ALA A 55 0.72 11.55 -12.33
CA ALA A 55 1.40 12.46 -13.23
C ALA A 55 2.90 12.68 -12.92
N LEU A 56 3.40 12.20 -11.78
CA LEU A 56 4.83 12.26 -11.48
C LEU A 56 5.64 11.56 -12.57
N THR A 57 6.79 12.12 -12.88
CA THR A 57 7.75 11.48 -13.77
C THR A 57 8.21 10.13 -13.17
N ARG A 58 8.69 9.24 -14.01
CA ARG A 58 9.24 7.95 -13.55
C ARG A 58 10.42 8.14 -12.59
N ALA A 59 11.25 9.16 -12.83
CA ALA A 59 12.38 9.49 -11.96
C ALA A 59 11.93 9.95 -10.57
N GLU A 60 10.96 10.84 -10.48
CA GLU A 60 10.39 11.31 -9.19
C GLU A 60 9.76 10.15 -8.42
N ARG A 61 8.99 9.29 -9.08
CA ARG A 61 8.38 8.12 -8.46
C ARG A 61 9.42 7.09 -8.02
N ALA A 62 10.47 6.86 -8.82
CA ALA A 62 11.58 6.00 -8.43
C ALA A 62 12.31 6.56 -7.20
N ALA A 63 12.60 7.86 -7.16
CA ALA A 63 13.21 8.51 -6.01
C ALA A 63 12.34 8.39 -4.73
N PHE A 64 11.02 8.48 -4.87
CA PHE A 64 10.11 8.26 -3.74
C PHE A 64 10.18 6.82 -3.20
N LEU A 65 10.21 5.80 -4.06
CA LEU A 65 10.35 4.39 -3.64
C LEU A 65 11.70 4.13 -2.97
N GLU A 66 12.79 4.68 -3.51
CA GLU A 66 14.12 4.61 -2.88
C GLU A 66 14.12 5.28 -1.50
N ARG A 67 13.48 6.47 -1.39
CA ARG A 67 13.36 7.15 -0.11
C ARG A 67 12.57 6.35 0.92
N ILE A 68 11.50 5.68 0.55
CA ILE A 68 10.78 4.76 1.45
C ILE A 68 11.71 3.66 1.95
N ALA A 69 12.49 3.06 1.07
CA ALA A 69 13.44 2.01 1.44
C ALA A 69 14.49 2.53 2.44
N ASP A 70 15.04 3.72 2.22
CA ASP A 70 16.04 4.34 3.11
C ASP A 70 15.45 4.66 4.49
N GLU A 71 14.20 5.16 4.54
CA GLU A 71 13.50 5.45 5.80
C GLU A 71 13.18 4.18 6.60
N ILE A 72 12.88 3.06 5.93
CA ILE A 72 12.69 1.75 6.56
C ILE A 72 14.02 1.25 7.12
N GLU A 73 15.11 1.34 6.37
CA GLU A 73 16.44 0.92 6.86
C GLU A 73 16.90 1.75 8.04
N ALA A 74 16.65 3.06 8.03
CA ALA A 74 16.99 3.94 9.14
C ALA A 74 16.30 3.56 10.46
N ARG A 75 15.16 2.86 10.41
CA ARG A 75 14.40 2.37 11.56
C ARG A 75 14.65 0.88 11.86
N GLY A 76 15.68 0.29 11.29
CA GLY A 76 15.93 -1.16 11.30
C GLY A 76 15.94 -1.77 12.71
N ALA A 77 16.65 -1.17 13.66
CA ALA A 77 16.73 -1.66 15.03
C ALA A 77 15.36 -1.64 15.74
N GLU A 78 14.59 -0.56 15.59
CA GLU A 78 13.27 -0.40 16.17
C GLU A 78 12.28 -1.41 15.55
N LEU A 79 12.29 -1.58 14.22
CA LEU A 79 11.46 -2.55 13.51
C LEU A 79 11.75 -4.00 13.94
N THR A 80 13.03 -4.34 14.09
CA THR A 80 13.44 -5.67 14.55
C THR A 80 12.97 -5.94 15.97
N ALA A 81 13.16 -4.97 16.88
CA ALA A 81 12.76 -5.12 18.28
C ALA A 81 11.24 -5.29 18.44
N ILE A 82 10.44 -4.42 17.82
CA ILE A 82 8.98 -4.48 17.93
C ILE A 82 8.41 -5.69 17.20
N GLY A 83 8.92 -5.99 16.00
CA GLY A 83 8.45 -7.13 15.23
C GLY A 83 8.71 -8.46 15.96
N SER A 84 9.87 -8.62 16.62
CA SER A 84 10.14 -9.78 17.48
C SER A 84 9.19 -9.84 18.67
N ALA A 85 8.93 -8.73 19.33
CA ALA A 85 8.02 -8.67 20.48
C ALA A 85 6.58 -9.02 20.07
N GLU A 86 6.09 -8.48 18.95
CA GLU A 86 4.72 -8.70 18.48
C GLU A 86 4.52 -10.12 17.95
N THR A 87 5.48 -10.66 17.19
CA THR A 87 5.26 -11.89 16.40
C THR A 87 5.96 -13.13 16.95
N GLY A 88 6.93 -12.96 17.84
CA GLY A 88 7.81 -14.05 18.29
C GLY A 88 8.81 -14.51 17.24
N LEU A 89 8.90 -13.85 16.09
CA LEU A 89 9.86 -14.18 15.05
C LEU A 89 11.29 -13.83 15.48
N PRO A 90 12.29 -14.67 15.13
CA PRO A 90 13.68 -14.38 15.45
C PRO A 90 14.19 -13.10 14.76
N THR A 91 15.11 -12.38 15.43
CA THR A 91 15.76 -11.17 14.93
C THR A 91 16.29 -11.33 13.50
N ALA A 92 17.05 -12.38 13.22
CA ALA A 92 17.62 -12.64 11.90
C ALA A 92 16.55 -12.80 10.81
N ARG A 93 15.37 -13.35 11.15
CA ARG A 93 14.24 -13.46 10.22
C ARG A 93 13.69 -12.07 9.88
N LEU A 94 13.50 -11.19 10.86
CA LEU A 94 12.98 -9.84 10.64
C LEU A 94 13.98 -8.95 9.89
N GLU A 95 15.27 -9.09 10.16
CA GLU A 95 16.32 -8.42 9.39
C GLU A 95 16.32 -8.86 7.93
N GLY A 96 16.17 -10.16 7.67
CA GLY A 96 16.02 -10.70 6.32
C GLY A 96 14.75 -10.20 5.63
N GLU A 97 13.62 -10.11 6.36
CA GLU A 97 12.38 -9.54 5.81
C GLU A 97 12.50 -8.05 5.50
N ARG A 98 13.16 -7.27 6.37
CA ARG A 98 13.45 -5.86 6.10
C ARG A 98 14.24 -5.69 4.82
N GLY A 99 15.33 -6.44 4.67
CA GLY A 99 16.14 -6.44 3.45
C GLY A 99 15.33 -6.85 2.20
N ARG A 100 14.41 -7.80 2.32
CA ARG A 100 13.49 -8.17 1.24
C ARG A 100 12.52 -7.05 0.90
N THR A 101 11.96 -6.37 1.89
CA THR A 101 11.02 -5.25 1.71
C THR A 101 11.70 -4.08 0.99
N THR A 102 12.85 -3.64 1.49
CA THR A 102 13.61 -2.54 0.90
C THR A 102 14.20 -2.91 -0.46
N GLY A 103 14.63 -4.17 -0.62
CA GLY A 103 15.06 -4.72 -1.90
C GLY A 103 13.96 -4.71 -2.96
N GLN A 104 12.70 -5.01 -2.58
CA GLN A 104 11.55 -4.96 -3.47
C GLN A 104 11.22 -3.51 -3.91
N LEU A 105 11.23 -2.55 -2.98
CA LEU A 105 11.05 -1.13 -3.28
C LEU A 105 12.10 -0.64 -4.29
N ARG A 106 13.37 -0.95 -4.04
CA ARG A 106 14.49 -0.60 -4.93
C ARG A 106 14.42 -1.32 -6.27
N LEU A 107 13.93 -2.55 -6.31
CA LEU A 107 13.70 -3.28 -7.56
C LEU A 107 12.68 -2.55 -8.42
N PHE A 108 11.53 -2.18 -7.85
CA PHE A 108 10.51 -1.42 -8.57
C PHE A 108 10.99 -0.03 -8.97
N ALA A 109 11.74 0.68 -8.11
CA ALA A 109 12.33 1.96 -8.44
C ALA A 109 13.19 1.88 -9.71
N ARG A 110 14.05 0.87 -9.82
CA ARG A 110 14.85 0.65 -11.02
C ARG A 110 14.00 0.22 -12.21
N HIS A 111 13.01 -0.64 -12.00
CA HIS A 111 12.17 -1.19 -13.07
C HIS A 111 11.38 -0.10 -13.78
N ILE A 112 10.78 0.84 -13.04
CA ILE A 112 9.96 1.90 -13.63
C ILE A 112 10.76 2.97 -14.38
N LEU A 113 12.08 3.02 -14.23
CA LEU A 113 12.93 3.90 -15.03
C LEU A 113 13.00 3.47 -16.50
N SER A 114 12.79 2.17 -16.78
CA SER A 114 12.65 1.69 -18.16
C SER A 114 11.21 1.92 -18.65
N GLU A 115 10.99 1.82 -19.97
CA GLU A 115 9.65 1.93 -20.59
C GLU A 115 8.95 0.58 -20.72
N ALA A 116 9.64 -0.52 -20.38
CA ALA A 116 9.16 -1.88 -20.62
C ALA A 116 7.81 -2.18 -19.94
N PHE A 117 7.59 -1.65 -18.71
CA PHE A 117 6.34 -1.86 -17.97
C PHE A 117 5.14 -1.13 -18.58
N LEU A 118 5.36 -0.13 -19.44
CA LEU A 118 4.28 0.61 -20.10
C LEU A 118 3.63 -0.18 -21.24
N ASP A 119 4.26 -1.27 -21.70
CA ASP A 119 3.79 -2.09 -22.83
C ASP A 119 3.32 -1.21 -24.01
N LEU A 120 4.19 -0.32 -24.46
CA LEU A 120 3.86 0.64 -25.53
C LEU A 120 3.62 -0.10 -26.83
N ARG A 121 2.44 0.10 -27.41
CA ARG A 121 2.08 -0.46 -28.71
C ARG A 121 1.65 0.66 -29.65
N HIS A 122 2.10 0.61 -30.90
CA HIS A 122 1.77 1.60 -31.92
C HIS A 122 1.43 0.92 -33.24
N ASP A 123 0.21 1.10 -33.68
CA ASP A 123 -0.28 0.73 -34.99
C ASP A 123 -0.41 1.99 -35.84
N ALA A 124 0.53 2.20 -36.77
CA ALA A 124 0.50 3.36 -37.64
C ALA A 124 -0.76 3.42 -38.51
N ALA A 125 -1.22 4.61 -38.86
CA ALA A 125 -2.36 4.80 -39.75
C ALA A 125 -2.16 4.11 -41.11
N LEU A 126 -3.23 3.49 -41.61
CA LEU A 126 -3.33 2.95 -42.98
C LEU A 126 -4.54 3.57 -43.67
N PRO A 127 -4.43 4.80 -44.21
CA PRO A 127 -5.58 5.54 -44.77
C PRO A 127 -6.19 4.86 -45.98
N ASP A 128 -5.40 4.16 -46.78
CA ASP A 128 -5.83 3.50 -48.01
C ASP A 128 -6.24 2.03 -47.85
N ARG A 129 -6.26 1.51 -46.58
CA ARG A 129 -6.66 0.12 -46.29
C ARG A 129 -8.11 -0.12 -46.68
N GLN A 130 -8.37 -1.25 -47.37
CA GLN A 130 -9.69 -1.71 -47.67
C GLN A 130 -10.13 -2.83 -46.68
N PRO A 131 -11.43 -2.96 -46.37
CA PRO A 131 -12.60 -2.15 -46.78
C PRO A 131 -12.72 -0.82 -46.00
N LEU A 132 -11.98 -0.64 -44.89
CA LEU A 132 -12.01 0.56 -44.05
C LEU A 132 -10.59 1.00 -43.68
N PRO A 133 -10.31 2.30 -43.69
CA PRO A 133 -9.02 2.83 -43.21
C PRO A 133 -8.78 2.45 -41.75
N ARG A 134 -7.50 2.36 -41.36
CA ARG A 134 -7.07 2.21 -39.97
C ARG A 134 -6.51 3.55 -39.47
N PRO A 135 -7.01 4.08 -38.34
CA PRO A 135 -6.42 5.25 -37.69
C PRO A 135 -5.06 4.93 -37.05
N ASP A 136 -4.29 5.97 -36.68
CA ASP A 136 -3.13 5.83 -35.79
C ASP A 136 -3.61 5.44 -34.41
N ILE A 137 -3.18 4.27 -33.91
CA ILE A 137 -3.60 3.71 -32.61
C ILE A 137 -2.38 3.57 -31.74
N ARG A 138 -2.45 4.13 -30.52
CA ARG A 138 -1.39 4.04 -29.51
C ARG A 138 -1.98 3.53 -28.20
N LEU A 139 -1.37 2.48 -27.65
CA LEU A 139 -1.76 1.86 -26.39
C LEU A 139 -0.61 1.94 -25.40
N MET A 140 -0.92 2.17 -24.13
CA MET A 140 0.00 2.07 -23.01
C MET A 140 -0.70 1.68 -21.72
N GLN A 141 0.02 1.08 -20.79
CA GLN A 141 -0.47 0.82 -19.45
C GLN A 141 -0.55 2.12 -18.64
N ARG A 142 -1.60 2.28 -17.85
CA ARG A 142 -1.81 3.46 -16.99
C ARG A 142 -2.20 3.01 -15.58
N PRO A 143 -1.89 3.81 -14.54
CA PRO A 143 -2.38 3.56 -13.18
C PRO A 143 -3.90 3.55 -13.15
N VAL A 144 -4.46 2.69 -12.30
CA VAL A 144 -5.92 2.44 -12.26
C VAL A 144 -6.66 3.30 -11.24
N GLY A 145 -5.96 3.86 -10.23
CA GLY A 145 -6.56 4.63 -9.14
C GLY A 145 -6.13 4.14 -7.75
N PRO A 146 -6.86 4.48 -6.68
CA PRO A 146 -6.58 4.04 -5.32
C PRO A 146 -6.64 2.52 -5.15
N VAL A 147 -5.63 1.96 -4.48
CA VAL A 147 -5.49 0.51 -4.23
C VAL A 147 -5.65 0.22 -2.74
N ALA A 148 -6.51 -0.74 -2.41
CA ALA A 148 -6.61 -1.30 -1.07
C ALA A 148 -5.55 -2.40 -0.89
N VAL A 149 -4.80 -2.38 0.22
CA VAL A 149 -3.79 -3.40 0.51
C VAL A 149 -4.05 -4.04 1.86
N PHE A 150 -3.93 -5.37 1.88
CA PHE A 150 -4.10 -6.20 3.08
C PHE A 150 -2.82 -6.99 3.33
N GLY A 151 -2.20 -6.78 4.49
CA GLY A 151 -0.99 -7.48 4.88
C GLY A 151 -1.21 -8.86 5.46
N ALA A 152 -0.21 -9.73 5.36
CA ALA A 152 -0.19 -11.07 5.94
C ALA A 152 0.24 -11.03 7.41
N SER A 153 -0.30 -11.94 8.24
CA SER A 153 0.07 -12.07 9.65
C SER A 153 1.49 -12.59 9.86
N ASN A 154 1.94 -13.50 8.99
CA ASN A 154 3.20 -14.25 9.14
C ASN A 154 4.40 -13.63 8.42
N PHE A 155 4.22 -12.47 7.78
CA PHE A 155 5.26 -11.68 7.13
C PHE A 155 5.05 -10.18 7.45
N PRO A 156 5.43 -9.74 8.66
CA PRO A 156 5.09 -8.41 9.17
C PRO A 156 5.72 -7.25 8.39
N LEU A 157 6.74 -7.51 7.58
CA LEU A 157 7.41 -6.52 6.73
C LEU A 157 7.22 -6.80 5.25
N ALA A 158 7.65 -7.98 4.76
CA ALA A 158 7.73 -8.28 3.33
C ALA A 158 6.37 -8.34 2.61
N PHE A 159 5.31 -8.70 3.31
CA PHE A 159 3.94 -8.78 2.80
C PHE A 159 2.94 -8.05 3.69
N SER A 160 3.31 -6.89 4.19
CA SER A 160 2.46 -6.04 5.02
C SER A 160 2.54 -4.57 4.56
N THR A 161 2.61 -3.63 5.47
CA THR A 161 2.37 -2.18 5.28
C THR A 161 3.08 -1.55 4.08
N ALA A 162 4.39 -1.81 3.87
CA ALA A 162 5.13 -1.36 2.68
C ALA A 162 5.72 -2.56 1.91
N GLY A 163 5.08 -3.72 2.01
CA GLY A 163 5.49 -4.93 1.31
C GLY A 163 5.21 -4.88 -0.20
N GLY A 164 5.30 -6.06 -0.84
CA GLY A 164 5.23 -6.19 -2.30
C GLY A 164 4.01 -5.54 -2.93
N ASP A 165 2.82 -5.69 -2.34
CA ASP A 165 1.57 -5.14 -2.87
C ASP A 165 1.57 -3.61 -2.84
N THR A 166 2.00 -3.00 -1.73
CA THR A 166 2.15 -1.54 -1.61
C THR A 166 3.22 -1.01 -2.55
N ALA A 167 4.39 -1.68 -2.61
CA ALA A 167 5.50 -1.25 -3.46
C ALA A 167 5.13 -1.28 -4.95
N SER A 168 4.44 -2.33 -5.40
CA SER A 168 3.98 -2.45 -6.80
C SER A 168 2.92 -1.41 -7.16
N ALA A 169 1.93 -1.18 -6.28
CA ALA A 169 0.90 -0.18 -6.49
C ALA A 169 1.49 1.24 -6.58
N LEU A 170 2.37 1.61 -5.64
CA LEU A 170 3.07 2.90 -5.67
C LEU A 170 3.94 3.03 -6.93
N ALA A 171 4.67 1.98 -7.33
CA ALA A 171 5.47 1.97 -8.55
C ALA A 171 4.61 2.20 -9.80
N ALA A 172 3.43 1.60 -9.86
CA ALA A 172 2.48 1.80 -10.96
C ALA A 172 1.88 3.22 -11.01
N GLY A 173 1.99 4.00 -9.92
CA GLY A 173 1.42 5.36 -9.82
C GLY A 173 0.05 5.39 -9.15
N CYS A 174 -0.27 4.37 -8.36
CA CYS A 174 -1.51 4.23 -7.63
C CYS A 174 -1.31 4.60 -6.15
N PRO A 175 -2.10 5.50 -5.57
CA PRO A 175 -2.17 5.72 -4.12
C PRO A 175 -2.65 4.46 -3.40
N VAL A 176 -2.23 4.29 -2.14
CA VAL A 176 -2.50 3.07 -1.38
C VAL A 176 -3.16 3.37 -0.04
N VAL A 177 -4.20 2.61 0.28
CA VAL A 177 -4.80 2.55 1.61
C VAL A 177 -4.58 1.16 2.17
N VAL A 178 -3.74 1.06 3.21
CA VAL A 178 -3.41 -0.20 3.86
C VAL A 178 -4.33 -0.45 5.04
N LYS A 179 -4.95 -1.62 5.09
CA LYS A 179 -5.55 -2.16 6.31
C LYS A 179 -4.46 -2.83 7.12
N GLY A 180 -4.07 -2.24 8.26
CA GLY A 180 -3.06 -2.79 9.17
C GLY A 180 -3.46 -4.17 9.71
N HIS A 181 -2.48 -5.04 9.91
CA HIS A 181 -2.74 -6.38 10.47
C HIS A 181 -2.67 -6.35 11.99
N PRO A 182 -3.69 -6.85 12.73
CA PRO A 182 -3.75 -6.74 14.18
C PRO A 182 -2.73 -7.62 14.94
N ALA A 183 -2.06 -8.55 14.26
CA ALA A 183 -1.01 -9.36 14.88
C ALA A 183 0.32 -8.61 15.05
N HIS A 184 0.53 -7.50 14.33
CA HIS A 184 1.76 -6.71 14.39
C HIS A 184 1.49 -5.21 14.09
N PRO A 185 0.56 -4.59 14.84
CA PRO A 185 0.13 -3.22 14.55
C PRO A 185 1.23 -2.18 14.77
N GLY A 186 2.11 -2.38 15.75
CA GLY A 186 3.24 -1.50 16.02
C GLY A 186 4.31 -1.56 14.93
N THR A 187 4.63 -2.76 14.43
CA THR A 187 5.51 -2.93 13.27
C THR A 187 4.93 -2.18 12.07
N GLY A 188 3.63 -2.34 11.81
CA GLY A 188 2.92 -1.63 10.75
C GLY A 188 2.99 -0.11 10.90
N GLU A 189 2.84 0.40 12.13
CA GLU A 189 2.93 1.84 12.41
C GLU A 189 4.34 2.41 12.15
N ILE A 190 5.41 1.72 12.57
CA ILE A 190 6.78 2.19 12.30
C ILE A 190 7.07 2.24 10.80
N VAL A 191 6.59 1.25 10.05
CA VAL A 191 6.69 1.27 8.58
C VAL A 191 5.90 2.45 8.00
N ALA A 192 4.69 2.72 8.52
CA ALA A 192 3.91 3.87 8.08
C ALA A 192 4.59 5.22 8.40
N GLN A 193 5.29 5.32 9.56
CA GLN A 193 6.12 6.48 9.88
C GLN A 193 7.25 6.67 8.86
N ALA A 194 7.87 5.58 8.41
CA ALA A 194 8.89 5.63 7.35
C ALA A 194 8.32 6.14 6.03
N VAL A 195 7.15 5.62 5.62
CA VAL A 195 6.48 6.10 4.40
C VAL A 195 6.07 7.56 4.52
N ALA A 196 5.53 7.99 5.67
CA ALA A 196 5.16 9.40 5.90
C ALA A 196 6.37 10.34 5.83
N ALA A 197 7.53 9.92 6.36
CA ALA A 197 8.77 10.68 6.25
C ALA A 197 9.23 10.80 4.78
N ALA A 198 9.11 9.73 4.00
CA ALA A 198 9.43 9.74 2.57
C ALA A 198 8.47 10.66 1.78
N VAL A 199 7.16 10.61 2.08
CA VAL A 199 6.14 11.50 1.49
C VAL A 199 6.52 12.96 1.71
N ALA A 200 6.84 13.34 2.95
CA ALA A 200 7.23 14.69 3.29
C ALA A 200 8.55 15.12 2.61
N ALA A 201 9.55 14.24 2.60
CA ALA A 201 10.87 14.53 2.03
C ALA A 201 10.84 14.69 0.50
N CYS A 202 9.96 13.96 -0.21
CA CYS A 202 9.82 14.02 -1.65
C CYS A 202 8.74 15.03 -2.12
N GLY A 203 8.02 15.68 -1.20
CA GLY A 203 6.95 16.61 -1.55
C GLY A 203 5.77 15.95 -2.28
N VAL A 204 5.57 14.65 -2.07
CA VAL A 204 4.46 13.90 -2.66
C VAL A 204 3.18 14.21 -1.90
N HIS A 205 2.03 14.21 -2.59
CA HIS A 205 0.74 14.47 -1.97
C HIS A 205 0.49 13.52 -0.79
N PRO A 206 0.13 14.01 0.41
CA PRO A 206 0.05 13.17 1.61
C PRO A 206 -1.01 12.05 1.53
N GLY A 207 -2.02 12.19 0.69
CA GLY A 207 -3.03 11.16 0.42
C GLY A 207 -2.52 9.96 -0.36
N VAL A 208 -1.25 9.97 -0.84
CA VAL A 208 -0.66 8.83 -1.58
C VAL A 208 -0.60 7.56 -0.75
N PHE A 209 -0.55 7.70 0.58
CA PHE A 209 -0.47 6.56 1.48
C PHE A 209 -1.28 6.80 2.75
N SER A 210 -2.06 5.80 3.15
CA SER A 210 -2.75 5.77 4.44
C SER A 210 -2.63 4.38 5.07
N LEU A 211 -2.56 4.32 6.41
CA LEU A 211 -2.63 3.10 7.22
C LEU A 211 -3.81 3.19 8.17
N ILE A 212 -4.77 2.29 8.06
CA ILE A 212 -5.89 2.17 8.98
C ILE A 212 -5.68 0.93 9.85
N GLN A 213 -5.55 1.13 11.15
CA GLN A 213 -5.48 0.07 12.16
C GLN A 213 -6.88 -0.46 12.47
N GLY A 214 -7.00 -1.72 12.83
CA GLY A 214 -8.26 -2.28 13.28
C GLY A 214 -8.31 -3.79 13.28
N VAL A 215 -9.27 -4.32 14.03
CA VAL A 215 -9.58 -5.75 14.14
C VAL A 215 -10.88 -6.07 13.39
N GLY A 216 -11.11 -7.36 13.16
CA GLY A 216 -12.34 -7.83 12.51
C GLY A 216 -12.36 -7.65 11.00
N ASN A 217 -13.47 -8.02 10.38
CA ASN A 217 -13.63 -8.05 8.94
C ASN A 217 -14.33 -6.80 8.39
N ASP A 218 -15.12 -6.09 9.21
CA ASP A 218 -15.96 -4.98 8.78
C ASP A 218 -15.15 -3.84 8.14
N LEU A 219 -13.99 -3.54 8.73
CA LEU A 219 -13.04 -2.58 8.17
C LEU A 219 -12.57 -2.99 6.77
N GLY A 220 -12.27 -4.29 6.60
CA GLY A 220 -11.85 -4.86 5.31
C GLY A 220 -12.98 -4.82 4.28
N VAL A 221 -14.20 -5.16 4.69
CA VAL A 221 -15.39 -5.07 3.84
C VAL A 221 -15.62 -3.63 3.40
N ALA A 222 -15.63 -2.67 4.33
CA ALA A 222 -15.83 -1.25 4.02
C ALA A 222 -14.77 -0.75 3.01
N LEU A 223 -13.50 -1.15 3.18
CA LEU A 223 -12.42 -0.74 2.28
C LEU A 223 -12.60 -1.32 0.86
N VAL A 224 -12.87 -2.62 0.73
CA VAL A 224 -13.00 -3.29 -0.58
C VAL A 224 -14.26 -2.85 -1.33
N THR A 225 -15.35 -2.58 -0.60
CA THR A 225 -16.62 -2.15 -1.21
C THR A 225 -16.71 -0.65 -1.48
N HIS A 226 -15.71 0.12 -1.05
CA HIS A 226 -15.70 1.57 -1.28
C HIS A 226 -15.63 1.90 -2.79
N PRO A 227 -16.52 2.77 -3.34
CA PRO A 227 -16.64 2.98 -4.79
C PRO A 227 -15.39 3.51 -5.46
N LEU A 228 -14.55 4.27 -4.75
CA LEU A 228 -13.31 4.84 -5.30
C LEU A 228 -12.10 3.89 -5.23
N ILE A 229 -12.19 2.72 -4.60
CA ILE A 229 -11.13 1.70 -4.67
C ILE A 229 -11.21 1.01 -6.02
N THR A 230 -10.10 0.94 -6.73
CA THR A 230 -10.00 0.44 -8.11
C THR A 230 -9.28 -0.88 -8.25
N ALA A 231 -8.52 -1.29 -7.22
CA ALA A 231 -7.85 -2.58 -7.16
C ALA A 231 -7.60 -2.99 -5.70
N VAL A 232 -7.36 -4.29 -5.50
CA VAL A 232 -7.05 -4.86 -4.17
C VAL A 232 -5.80 -5.73 -4.27
N GLY A 233 -4.81 -5.45 -3.42
CA GLY A 233 -3.67 -6.32 -3.13
C GLY A 233 -3.91 -7.09 -1.84
N PHE A 234 -3.82 -8.40 -1.88
CA PHE A 234 -4.04 -9.25 -0.72
C PHE A 234 -2.98 -10.35 -0.62
N THR A 235 -2.32 -10.40 0.52
CA THR A 235 -1.49 -11.54 0.91
C THR A 235 -2.01 -12.11 2.22
N GLY A 236 -2.37 -13.40 2.22
CA GLY A 236 -2.95 -14.05 3.40
C GLY A 236 -3.54 -15.42 3.13
N SER A 237 -4.55 -15.82 3.90
CA SER A 237 -5.19 -17.11 3.77
C SER A 237 -6.07 -17.22 2.52
N LEU A 238 -6.23 -18.43 1.99
CA LEU A 238 -7.15 -18.72 0.88
C LEU A 238 -8.57 -18.27 1.18
N ALA A 239 -9.04 -18.53 2.41
CA ALA A 239 -10.40 -18.14 2.82
C ALA A 239 -10.59 -16.62 2.81
N GLY A 240 -9.63 -15.87 3.35
CA GLY A 240 -9.66 -14.40 3.33
C GLY A 240 -9.60 -13.83 1.91
N GLY A 241 -8.68 -14.33 1.07
CA GLY A 241 -8.58 -13.92 -0.31
C GLY A 241 -9.85 -14.20 -1.11
N ARG A 242 -10.48 -15.37 -0.90
CA ARG A 242 -11.74 -15.73 -1.56
C ARG A 242 -12.87 -14.79 -1.16
N ALA A 243 -13.00 -14.49 0.13
CA ALA A 243 -14.03 -13.57 0.62
C ALA A 243 -13.88 -12.16 0.01
N LEU A 244 -12.65 -11.65 -0.07
CA LEU A 244 -12.38 -10.35 -0.70
C LEU A 244 -12.65 -10.40 -2.21
N PHE A 245 -12.24 -11.45 -2.90
CA PHE A 245 -12.51 -11.65 -4.33
C PHE A 245 -14.02 -11.63 -4.63
N ASP A 246 -14.80 -12.34 -3.81
CA ASP A 246 -16.27 -12.38 -3.98
C ASP A 246 -16.92 -11.01 -3.73
N LEU A 247 -16.39 -10.21 -2.80
CA LEU A 247 -16.83 -8.82 -2.58
C LEU A 247 -16.47 -7.92 -3.76
N CYS A 248 -15.26 -8.03 -4.29
CA CYS A 248 -14.80 -7.28 -5.47
C CYS A 248 -15.71 -7.54 -6.69
N ALA A 249 -16.05 -8.81 -6.90
CA ALA A 249 -16.87 -9.24 -8.04
C ALA A 249 -18.34 -8.78 -7.97
N ARG A 250 -18.85 -8.52 -6.75
CA ARG A 250 -20.26 -8.11 -6.51
C ARG A 250 -20.49 -6.60 -6.54
N ARG A 251 -19.44 -5.81 -6.72
CA ARG A 251 -19.57 -4.35 -6.85
C ARG A 251 -20.25 -3.99 -8.16
N ASP A 252 -20.90 -2.82 -8.21
CA ASP A 252 -21.51 -2.28 -9.45
C ASP A 252 -20.46 -2.16 -10.56
N VAL A 253 -19.23 -1.77 -10.20
CA VAL A 253 -18.06 -1.86 -11.07
C VAL A 253 -17.09 -2.85 -10.42
N PRO A 254 -17.00 -4.09 -10.94
CA PRO A 254 -16.07 -5.11 -10.44
C PRO A 254 -14.61 -4.66 -10.53
N ILE A 255 -13.81 -5.08 -9.55
CA ILE A 255 -12.38 -4.80 -9.48
C ILE A 255 -11.58 -6.07 -9.22
#